data_6070fbc284a6d4dffe7ab21e2ed759ab
#
_entry.id   6070fbc284a6d4dffe7ab21e2ed759ab
#
_cell.length_a   1.000
_cell.length_b   1.000
_cell.length_c   1.000
_cell.angle_alpha   90.00
_cell.angle_beta   90.00
_cell.angle_gamma   90.00
#
_symmetry.space_group_name_H-M   'P 1'
#
loop_
_entity.id
_entity.type
_entity.pdbx_description
1 polymer ?
#
loop_
_entity_poly.entity_id
_entity_poly.type
_entity_poly.pdbx_seq_one_letter_code
_entity_poly.pdbx_strand_id
1 'polypeptide(L)'
;MNPKILVVLPFSANDGVMAEHLCDFIYLANRRVQEGHCLLVVAGDVHDEMREKVRVAAQVAFEGVDVITAPKKVDPNKNVHVNHLFRVAAEHIAASYRTPFLWLEPDCVPLKYGWLDKLAEAHFDQPKRYSGPLKRTLNAEAIVFLNRVAIYPPDCIKELAAPLGTQGQFNLVAGPVVAPKATKTTLIQEVAFADESTIVSPSAVLLHADKQGTIMNQLRDKFEQAAKKK
;
A
#
# COMPACT_ATOMS: atom_id res chain seq x y z
N MET A 1 20.44 -5.88 5.34
CA MET A 1 19.54 -7.05 5.19
C MET A 1 18.61 -6.74 4.01
N ASN A 2 18.45 -7.65 3.02
CA ASN A 2 17.43 -7.41 1.98
C ASN A 2 16.08 -7.81 2.57
N PRO A 3 15.11 -6.89 2.66
CA PRO A 3 13.79 -7.22 3.19
C PRO A 3 13.09 -8.25 2.30
N LYS A 4 12.24 -9.09 2.86
CA LYS A 4 11.39 -10.01 2.10
C LYS A 4 10.49 -9.24 1.12
N ILE A 5 9.84 -8.19 1.63
CA ILE A 5 9.09 -7.18 0.85
C ILE A 5 9.34 -5.82 1.48
N LEU A 6 9.54 -4.81 0.66
CA LEU A 6 9.52 -3.41 1.06
C LEU A 6 8.06 -2.94 1.06
N VAL A 7 7.58 -2.36 2.15
CA VAL A 7 6.28 -1.69 2.17
C VAL A 7 6.48 -0.22 1.83
N VAL A 8 5.65 0.33 0.97
CA VAL A 8 5.70 1.75 0.58
C VAL A 8 4.42 2.41 1.05
N LEU A 9 4.52 3.35 1.98
CA LEU A 9 3.41 4.11 2.53
C LEU A 9 3.48 5.56 2.02
N PRO A 10 2.73 5.90 0.96
CA PRO A 10 2.60 7.28 0.51
C PRO A 10 1.57 8.01 1.37
N PHE A 11 1.80 9.29 1.65
CA PHE A 11 0.79 10.14 2.26
C PHE A 11 1.00 11.62 1.92
N SER A 12 -0.06 12.39 2.05
CA SER A 12 -0.14 13.82 1.86
C SER A 12 -0.73 14.50 3.10
N ALA A 13 -0.88 15.81 3.07
CA ALA A 13 -1.47 16.56 4.19
C ALA A 13 -2.90 16.08 4.57
N ASN A 14 -3.65 15.53 3.60
CA ASN A 14 -5.04 15.11 3.82
C ASN A 14 -5.17 13.74 4.49
N ASP A 15 -4.14 12.89 4.40
CA ASP A 15 -4.17 11.50 4.85
C ASP A 15 -3.03 11.14 5.84
N GLY A 16 -2.30 12.17 6.32
CA GLY A 16 -1.19 11.97 7.28
C GLY A 16 -1.63 11.33 8.59
N VAL A 17 -2.76 11.77 9.17
CA VAL A 17 -3.33 11.18 10.39
C VAL A 17 -3.71 9.71 10.17
N MET A 18 -4.26 9.39 9.00
CA MET A 18 -4.62 8.02 8.65
C MET A 18 -3.36 7.15 8.46
N ALA A 19 -2.29 7.70 7.90
CA ALA A 19 -1.00 7.02 7.76
C ALA A 19 -0.37 6.70 9.12
N GLU A 20 -0.42 7.64 10.09
CA GLU A 20 0.00 7.42 11.47
C GLU A 20 -0.81 6.30 12.12
N HIS A 21 -2.15 6.39 12.06
CA HIS A 21 -3.05 5.37 12.62
C HIS A 21 -2.86 3.98 11.99
N LEU A 22 -2.55 3.91 10.69
CA LEU A 22 -2.25 2.64 10.02
C LEU A 22 -0.98 2.02 10.58
N CYS A 23 0.09 2.79 10.81
CA CYS A 23 1.33 2.28 11.41
C CYS A 23 1.09 1.72 12.82
N ASP A 24 0.37 2.46 13.66
CA ASP A 24 -0.03 2.01 15.00
C ASP A 24 -0.85 0.72 14.94
N PHE A 25 -1.78 0.65 13.98
CA PHE A 25 -2.62 -0.53 13.81
C PHE A 25 -1.84 -1.74 13.30
N ILE A 26 -0.85 -1.56 12.42
CA ILE A 26 0.04 -2.63 11.96
C ILE A 26 0.78 -3.26 13.14
N TYR A 27 1.30 -2.44 14.06
CA TYR A 27 1.93 -2.96 15.27
C TYR A 27 0.94 -3.74 16.14
N LEU A 28 -0.24 -3.17 16.40
CA LEU A 28 -1.29 -3.81 17.19
C LEU A 28 -1.74 -5.15 16.58
N ALA A 29 -1.97 -5.20 15.27
CA ALA A 29 -2.42 -6.39 14.57
C ALA A 29 -1.42 -7.55 14.63
N ASN A 30 -0.12 -7.27 14.66
CA ASN A 30 0.93 -8.28 14.73
C ASN A 30 1.49 -8.49 16.12
N ARG A 31 1.29 -7.55 17.06
CA ARG A 31 1.85 -7.55 18.42
C ARG A 31 3.39 -7.67 18.45
N ARG A 32 4.03 -7.31 17.38
CA ARG A 32 5.48 -7.31 17.22
C ARG A 32 5.86 -6.49 16.01
N VAL A 33 7.11 -6.11 15.96
CA VAL A 33 7.74 -5.50 14.79
C VAL A 33 7.63 -6.44 13.58
N GLN A 34 7.47 -5.89 12.39
CA GLN A 34 7.50 -6.65 11.13
C GLN A 34 8.94 -7.06 10.81
N GLU A 35 9.37 -8.21 11.35
CA GLU A 35 10.72 -8.73 11.14
C GLU A 35 10.96 -9.14 9.68
N GLY A 36 12.09 -8.72 9.13
CA GLY A 36 12.47 -9.00 7.75
C GLY A 36 11.70 -8.20 6.70
N HIS A 37 10.90 -7.21 7.12
CA HIS A 37 10.25 -6.24 6.26
C HIS A 37 10.67 -4.83 6.63
N CYS A 38 10.82 -3.96 5.63
CA CYS A 38 11.12 -2.54 5.83
C CYS A 38 9.97 -1.68 5.32
N LEU A 39 9.84 -0.48 5.85
CA LEU A 39 8.89 0.52 5.39
C LEU A 39 9.63 1.70 4.77
N LEU A 40 9.23 2.08 3.56
CA LEU A 40 9.56 3.33 2.92
C LEU A 40 8.37 4.28 3.05
N VAL A 41 8.51 5.30 3.87
CA VAL A 41 7.54 6.39 3.99
C VAL A 41 7.80 7.41 2.88
N VAL A 42 6.77 7.72 2.09
CA VAL A 42 6.84 8.69 0.99
C VAL A 42 5.95 9.88 1.32
N ALA A 43 6.55 10.88 1.95
CA ALA A 43 5.85 12.10 2.33
C ALA A 43 5.69 13.03 1.13
N GLY A 44 4.44 13.42 0.83
CA GLY A 44 4.13 14.48 -0.12
C GLY A 44 4.36 15.88 0.47
N ASP A 45 3.56 16.84 0.04
CA ASP A 45 3.58 18.21 0.60
C ASP A 45 2.92 18.23 2.00
N VAL A 46 3.72 17.94 3.02
CA VAL A 46 3.28 17.85 4.43
C VAL A 46 4.23 18.62 5.33
N HIS A 47 3.70 19.10 6.47
CA HIS A 47 4.52 19.71 7.51
C HIS A 47 5.46 18.69 8.16
N ASP A 48 6.63 19.14 8.57
CA ASP A 48 7.67 18.33 9.21
C ASP A 48 7.14 17.58 10.44
N GLU A 49 6.27 18.20 11.24
CA GLU A 49 5.66 17.58 12.41
C GLU A 49 4.84 16.32 12.03
N MET A 50 4.03 16.39 10.97
CA MET A 50 3.24 15.23 10.53
C MET A 50 4.15 14.14 9.97
N ARG A 51 5.17 14.51 9.19
CA ARG A 51 6.15 13.54 8.68
C ARG A 51 6.85 12.81 9.82
N GLU A 52 7.21 13.55 10.88
CA GLU A 52 7.86 12.97 12.06
C GLU A 52 6.92 12.05 12.83
N LYS A 53 5.64 12.40 13.02
CA LYS A 53 4.64 11.51 13.65
C LYS A 53 4.52 10.19 12.93
N VAL A 54 4.35 10.22 11.60
CA VAL A 54 4.27 8.99 10.78
C VAL A 54 5.57 8.20 10.87
N ARG A 55 6.73 8.84 10.84
CA ARG A 55 8.03 8.17 10.98
C ARG A 55 8.15 7.44 12.33
N VAL A 56 7.78 8.09 13.41
CA VAL A 56 7.84 7.51 14.78
C VAL A 56 6.89 6.32 14.90
N ALA A 57 5.64 6.44 14.45
CA ALA A 57 4.68 5.33 14.44
C ALA A 57 5.19 4.16 13.58
N ALA A 58 5.77 4.46 12.42
CA ALA A 58 6.36 3.46 11.53
C ALA A 58 7.51 2.68 12.19
N GLN A 59 8.38 3.35 12.95
CA GLN A 59 9.52 2.72 13.65
C GLN A 59 9.10 1.73 14.75
N VAL A 60 7.89 1.88 15.30
CA VAL A 60 7.32 0.90 16.22
C VAL A 60 6.84 -0.35 15.49
N ALA A 61 6.37 -0.20 14.24
CA ALA A 61 5.76 -1.26 13.45
C ALA A 61 6.75 -2.06 12.60
N PHE A 62 7.87 -1.46 12.15
CA PHE A 62 8.81 -2.08 11.21
C PHE A 62 10.25 -2.04 11.74
N GLU A 63 11.03 -3.08 11.42
CA GLU A 63 12.45 -3.18 11.79
C GLU A 63 13.31 -2.09 11.12
N GLY A 64 13.01 -1.75 9.87
CA GLY A 64 13.70 -0.71 9.12
C GLY A 64 12.69 0.29 8.55
N VAL A 65 12.97 1.58 8.73
CA VAL A 65 12.13 2.66 8.22
C VAL A 65 12.99 3.71 7.53
N ASP A 66 12.75 3.88 6.24
CA ASP A 66 13.30 4.98 5.47
C ASP A 66 12.22 6.02 5.17
N VAL A 67 12.61 7.30 5.09
CA VAL A 67 11.69 8.40 4.80
C VAL A 67 12.24 9.21 3.64
N ILE A 68 11.43 9.39 2.62
CA ILE A 68 11.72 10.32 1.52
C ILE A 68 10.62 11.37 1.41
N THR A 69 10.99 12.56 0.96
CA THR A 69 10.05 13.64 0.67
C THR A 69 9.93 13.80 -0.84
N ALA A 70 8.72 13.66 -1.35
CA ALA A 70 8.47 13.93 -2.76
C ALA A 70 8.52 15.45 -3.01
N PRO A 71 9.21 15.91 -4.07
CA PRO A 71 9.21 17.31 -4.44
C PRO A 71 7.78 17.82 -4.64
N LYS A 72 7.51 19.05 -4.18
CA LYS A 72 6.20 19.67 -4.36
C LYS A 72 5.86 19.76 -5.84
N LYS A 73 4.73 19.20 -6.23
CA LYS A 73 4.18 19.35 -7.57
C LYS A 73 2.96 20.25 -7.50
N VAL A 74 3.07 21.40 -8.15
CA VAL A 74 1.96 22.36 -8.27
C VAL A 74 1.05 21.92 -9.41
N ASP A 75 0.13 21.00 -9.10
CA ASP A 75 -0.92 20.57 -10.03
C ASP A 75 -2.20 20.33 -9.24
N PRO A 76 -3.31 21.00 -9.56
CA PRO A 76 -4.58 20.82 -8.86
C PRO A 76 -5.21 19.43 -9.09
N ASN A 77 -4.71 18.68 -10.07
CA ASN A 77 -5.25 17.36 -10.38
C ASN A 77 -4.73 16.32 -9.38
N LYS A 78 -5.62 15.81 -8.52
CA LYS A 78 -5.32 14.78 -7.52
C LYS A 78 -4.65 13.52 -8.12
N ASN A 79 -5.05 13.11 -9.34
CA ASN A 79 -4.47 11.93 -9.99
C ASN A 79 -2.99 12.15 -10.33
N VAL A 80 -2.63 13.35 -10.76
CA VAL A 80 -1.23 13.73 -11.04
C VAL A 80 -0.40 13.68 -9.76
N HIS A 81 -0.95 14.12 -8.64
CA HIS A 81 -0.26 14.08 -7.35
C HIS A 81 0.04 12.63 -6.91
N VAL A 82 -0.95 11.74 -6.97
CA VAL A 82 -0.78 10.34 -6.59
C VAL A 82 0.21 9.62 -7.51
N ASN A 83 0.10 9.83 -8.83
CA ASN A 83 1.05 9.27 -9.79
C ASN A 83 2.47 9.79 -9.55
N HIS A 84 2.61 11.05 -9.13
CA HIS A 84 3.89 11.64 -8.77
C HIS A 84 4.52 10.96 -7.55
N LEU A 85 3.76 10.74 -6.47
CA LEU A 85 4.26 10.02 -5.30
C LEU A 85 4.72 8.60 -5.66
N PHE A 86 3.92 7.89 -6.48
CA PHE A 86 4.30 6.57 -6.94
C PHE A 86 5.59 6.59 -7.76
N ARG A 87 5.72 7.55 -8.67
CA ARG A 87 6.90 7.70 -9.52
C ARG A 87 8.16 7.97 -8.69
N VAL A 88 8.10 8.93 -7.76
CA VAL A 88 9.22 9.28 -6.86
C VAL A 88 9.66 8.05 -6.05
N ALA A 89 8.70 7.32 -5.47
CA ALA A 89 9.00 6.10 -4.73
C ALA A 89 9.65 5.03 -5.63
N ALA A 90 9.07 4.76 -6.81
CA ALA A 90 9.56 3.73 -7.72
C ALA A 90 10.96 4.06 -8.28
N GLU A 91 11.26 5.35 -8.56
CA GLU A 91 12.60 5.80 -8.95
C GLU A 91 13.62 5.60 -7.81
N HIS A 92 13.26 5.96 -6.57
CA HIS A 92 14.10 5.74 -5.40
C HIS A 92 14.35 4.23 -5.15
N ILE A 93 13.30 3.41 -5.24
CA ILE A 93 13.39 1.96 -5.05
C ILE A 93 14.30 1.32 -6.11
N ALA A 94 14.16 1.70 -7.37
CA ALA A 94 14.99 1.19 -8.45
C ALA A 94 16.47 1.49 -8.26
N ALA A 95 16.80 2.62 -7.61
CA ALA A 95 18.18 3.01 -7.29
C ALA A 95 18.73 2.31 -6.04
N SER A 96 17.90 2.12 -4.99
CA SER A 96 18.36 1.80 -3.64
C SER A 96 18.03 0.38 -3.19
N TYR A 97 17.00 -0.26 -3.76
CA TYR A 97 16.51 -1.58 -3.33
C TYR A 97 16.53 -2.60 -4.47
N ARG A 98 16.57 -3.90 -4.10
CA ARG A 98 16.52 -5.03 -5.05
C ARG A 98 15.34 -5.96 -4.79
N THR A 99 14.45 -5.59 -3.89
CA THR A 99 13.31 -6.39 -3.45
C THR A 99 11.99 -5.84 -4.00
N PRO A 100 10.99 -6.69 -4.26
CA PRO A 100 9.63 -6.24 -4.58
C PRO A 100 9.05 -5.36 -3.48
N PHE A 101 8.12 -4.49 -3.84
CA PHE A 101 7.46 -3.63 -2.87
C PHE A 101 5.94 -3.70 -2.96
N LEU A 102 5.30 -3.62 -1.79
CA LEU A 102 3.86 -3.44 -1.65
C LEU A 102 3.55 -1.94 -1.58
N TRP A 103 2.76 -1.42 -2.51
CA TRP A 103 2.16 -0.10 -2.40
C TRP A 103 0.98 -0.18 -1.44
N LEU A 104 1.09 0.46 -0.27
CA LEU A 104 0.13 0.42 0.83
C LEU A 104 -0.43 1.82 1.06
N GLU A 105 -1.69 2.04 0.69
CA GLU A 105 -2.35 3.34 0.92
C GLU A 105 -2.79 3.50 2.37
N PRO A 106 -2.88 4.75 2.89
CA PRO A 106 -3.25 4.99 4.29
C PRO A 106 -4.62 4.43 4.70
N ASP A 107 -5.54 4.23 3.76
CA ASP A 107 -6.87 3.63 3.96
C ASP A 107 -6.89 2.09 3.83
N CYS A 108 -5.72 1.46 3.86
CA CYS A 108 -5.59 0.01 3.96
C CYS A 108 -5.73 -0.48 5.40
N VAL A 109 -6.24 -1.69 5.58
CA VAL A 109 -6.39 -2.34 6.90
C VAL A 109 -5.85 -3.77 6.85
N PRO A 110 -4.78 -4.09 7.58
CA PRO A 110 -4.39 -5.45 7.87
C PRO A 110 -5.50 -6.21 8.59
N LEU A 111 -5.91 -7.35 8.06
CA LEU A 111 -7.06 -8.11 8.57
C LEU A 111 -6.68 -9.26 9.50
N LYS A 112 -5.41 -9.68 9.45
CA LYS A 112 -4.93 -10.89 10.14
C LYS A 112 -3.49 -10.74 10.59
N TYR A 113 -3.15 -11.46 11.64
CA TYR A 113 -1.76 -11.68 12.02
C TYR A 113 -0.95 -12.31 10.88
N GLY A 114 0.28 -11.85 10.67
CA GLY A 114 1.16 -12.34 9.61
C GLY A 114 0.70 -12.00 8.20
N TRP A 115 -0.13 -10.97 8.04
CA TRP A 115 -0.69 -10.55 6.76
C TRP A 115 0.38 -10.28 5.69
N LEU A 116 1.49 -9.64 6.10
CA LEU A 116 2.56 -9.25 5.18
C LEU A 116 3.40 -10.45 4.74
N ASP A 117 3.70 -11.38 5.66
CA ASP A 117 4.37 -12.64 5.31
C ASP A 117 3.53 -13.45 4.30
N LYS A 118 2.21 -13.54 4.52
CA LYS A 118 1.30 -14.24 3.58
C LYS A 118 1.26 -13.60 2.20
N LEU A 119 1.30 -12.27 2.13
CA LEU A 119 1.40 -11.56 0.85
C LEU A 119 2.74 -11.81 0.17
N ALA A 120 3.83 -11.80 0.94
CA ALA A 120 5.18 -12.08 0.45
C ALA A 120 5.29 -13.51 -0.09
N GLU A 121 4.88 -14.52 0.67
CA GLU A 121 4.87 -15.92 0.27
C GLU A 121 4.07 -16.11 -1.03
N ALA A 122 2.83 -15.64 -1.07
CA ALA A 122 1.99 -15.74 -2.25
C ALA A 122 2.55 -15.00 -3.47
N HIS A 123 3.34 -13.93 -3.27
CA HIS A 123 4.00 -13.23 -4.36
C HIS A 123 5.19 -14.02 -4.90
N PHE A 124 6.02 -14.60 -4.04
CA PHE A 124 7.20 -15.34 -4.46
C PHE A 124 6.89 -16.73 -5.02
N ASP A 125 5.77 -17.33 -4.64
CA ASP A 125 5.32 -18.63 -5.14
C ASP A 125 4.76 -18.59 -6.58
N GLN A 126 4.66 -17.42 -7.19
CA GLN A 126 4.09 -17.25 -8.52
C GLN A 126 5.11 -16.74 -9.54
N PRO A 127 4.95 -17.08 -10.84
CA PRO A 127 5.94 -16.74 -11.86
C PRO A 127 5.90 -15.29 -12.36
N LYS A 128 4.81 -14.55 -12.10
CA LYS A 128 4.64 -13.19 -12.60
C LYS A 128 5.22 -12.17 -11.66
N ARG A 129 5.70 -11.06 -12.24
CA ARG A 129 6.44 -10.02 -11.51
C ARG A 129 5.57 -9.10 -10.66
N TYR A 130 4.26 -9.05 -10.94
CA TYR A 130 3.27 -8.23 -10.25
C TYR A 130 2.22 -9.13 -9.61
N SER A 131 1.69 -8.75 -8.45
CA SER A 131 0.55 -9.43 -7.85
C SER A 131 -0.36 -8.46 -7.11
N GLY A 132 -1.67 -8.60 -7.34
CA GLY A 132 -2.67 -7.72 -6.75
C GLY A 132 -4.09 -7.98 -7.27
N PRO A 133 -5.05 -7.16 -6.86
CA PRO A 133 -6.40 -7.22 -7.39
C PRO A 133 -6.42 -6.84 -8.87
N LEU A 134 -6.82 -7.76 -9.73
CA LEU A 134 -7.12 -7.47 -11.14
C LEU A 134 -8.60 -7.17 -11.28
N LYS A 135 -8.90 -6.00 -11.82
CA LYS A 135 -10.25 -5.53 -12.09
C LYS A 135 -10.48 -5.29 -13.58
N ARG A 136 -11.74 -5.12 -13.93
CA ARG A 136 -12.16 -4.80 -15.28
C ARG A 136 -13.05 -3.55 -15.23
N THR A 137 -12.88 -2.63 -16.17
CA THR A 137 -13.80 -1.51 -16.32
C THR A 137 -15.19 -2.01 -16.73
N LEU A 138 -16.22 -1.27 -16.35
CA LEU A 138 -17.62 -1.61 -16.67
C LEU A 138 -18.08 -1.07 -18.04
N ASN A 139 -17.19 -0.37 -18.76
CA ASN A 139 -17.48 0.17 -20.08
C ASN A 139 -17.36 -0.91 -21.19
N ALA A 140 -17.85 -0.59 -22.39
CA ALA A 140 -17.88 -1.52 -23.52
C ALA A 140 -16.50 -2.10 -23.91
N GLU A 141 -15.41 -1.37 -23.66
CA GLU A 141 -14.04 -1.80 -23.99
C GLU A 141 -13.39 -2.67 -22.93
N ALA A 142 -14.03 -2.88 -21.78
CA ALA A 142 -13.67 -3.83 -20.73
C ALA A 142 -12.15 -3.94 -20.43
N ILE A 143 -11.49 -2.80 -20.18
CA ILE A 143 -10.04 -2.76 -19.91
C ILE A 143 -9.75 -3.49 -18.59
N VAL A 144 -8.85 -4.48 -18.62
CA VAL A 144 -8.33 -5.14 -17.42
C VAL A 144 -7.17 -4.31 -16.87
N PHE A 145 -7.16 -4.06 -15.58
CA PHE A 145 -6.10 -3.32 -14.92
C PHE A 145 -5.71 -3.92 -13.57
N LEU A 146 -4.43 -3.74 -13.20
CA LEU A 146 -3.96 -3.98 -11.83
C LEU A 146 -4.32 -2.77 -10.98
N ASN A 147 -4.92 -3.01 -9.82
CA ASN A 147 -5.15 -1.94 -8.87
C ASN A 147 -3.82 -1.44 -8.27
N ARG A 148 -3.83 -0.18 -7.79
CA ARG A 148 -2.64 0.46 -7.25
C ARG A 148 -2.12 -0.22 -5.98
N VAL A 149 -2.99 -0.62 -5.04
CA VAL A 149 -2.61 -1.44 -3.88
C VAL A 149 -2.27 -2.85 -4.36
N ALA A 150 -0.99 -3.08 -4.61
CA ALA A 150 -0.46 -4.30 -5.22
C ALA A 150 1.04 -4.43 -4.95
N ILE A 151 1.61 -5.58 -5.26
CA ILE A 151 3.06 -5.81 -5.18
C ILE A 151 3.69 -5.60 -6.57
N TYR A 152 4.74 -4.82 -6.59
CA TYR A 152 5.49 -4.39 -7.77
C TYR A 152 6.95 -4.86 -7.72
N PRO A 153 7.58 -5.17 -8.85
CA PRO A 153 9.02 -5.40 -8.90
C PRO A 153 9.80 -4.10 -8.67
N PRO A 154 11.04 -4.15 -8.17
CA PRO A 154 11.81 -2.95 -7.82
C PRO A 154 12.12 -2.06 -9.02
N ASP A 155 12.15 -2.61 -10.22
CA ASP A 155 12.44 -1.90 -11.47
C ASP A 155 11.18 -1.55 -12.30
N CYS A 156 9.98 -1.59 -11.69
CA CYS A 156 8.71 -1.32 -12.38
C CYS A 156 8.67 0.05 -13.05
N ILE A 157 9.46 1.01 -12.58
CA ILE A 157 9.54 2.35 -13.17
C ILE A 157 9.98 2.33 -14.63
N LYS A 158 10.76 1.33 -15.06
CA LYS A 158 11.15 1.18 -16.47
C LYS A 158 9.94 1.00 -17.40
N GLU A 159 8.87 0.41 -16.90
CA GLU A 159 7.64 0.17 -17.63
C GLU A 159 6.59 1.25 -17.39
N LEU A 160 6.60 1.86 -16.19
CA LEU A 160 5.56 2.76 -15.72
C LEU A 160 5.90 4.25 -15.85
N ALA A 161 7.15 4.63 -16.14
CA ALA A 161 7.54 6.05 -16.22
C ALA A 161 6.69 6.85 -17.21
N ALA A 162 6.46 6.32 -18.42
CA ALA A 162 5.68 6.99 -19.45
C ALA A 162 4.19 7.11 -19.08
N PRO A 163 3.47 6.02 -18.72
CA PRO A 163 2.07 6.12 -18.30
C PRO A 163 1.88 7.01 -17.05
N LEU A 164 2.78 6.97 -16.07
CA LEU A 164 2.71 7.82 -14.87
C LEU A 164 2.95 9.31 -15.16
N GLY A 165 3.55 9.63 -16.30
CA GLY A 165 3.71 11.01 -16.78
C GLY A 165 2.41 11.63 -17.31
N THR A 166 1.35 10.87 -17.51
CA THR A 166 0.06 11.34 -18.00
C THR A 166 -0.83 11.88 -16.89
N GLN A 167 -1.89 12.63 -17.24
CA GLN A 167 -2.85 13.18 -16.27
C GLN A 167 -3.97 12.18 -15.88
N GLY A 168 -3.91 10.94 -16.37
CA GLY A 168 -4.92 9.92 -16.11
C GLY A 168 -4.83 9.32 -14.69
N GLN A 169 -5.92 8.67 -14.27
CA GLN A 169 -5.91 7.86 -13.06
C GLN A 169 -4.97 6.67 -13.22
N PHE A 170 -4.24 6.31 -12.16
CA PHE A 170 -3.30 5.17 -12.16
C PHE A 170 -3.93 3.91 -12.78
N ASN A 171 -5.13 3.56 -12.36
CA ASN A 171 -5.83 2.37 -12.81
C ASN A 171 -6.17 2.38 -14.33
N LEU A 172 -6.20 3.56 -14.96
CA LEU A 172 -6.48 3.69 -16.38
C LEU A 172 -5.21 3.85 -17.23
N VAL A 173 -4.13 4.35 -16.67
CA VAL A 173 -2.91 4.65 -17.44
C VAL A 173 -1.78 3.65 -17.16
N ALA A 174 -1.55 3.28 -15.91
CA ALA A 174 -0.47 2.39 -15.48
C ALA A 174 -0.96 0.94 -15.29
N GLY A 175 -2.13 0.77 -14.67
CA GLY A 175 -2.70 -0.54 -14.37
C GLY A 175 -2.86 -1.46 -15.59
N PRO A 176 -3.35 -1.02 -16.75
CA PRO A 176 -3.45 -1.83 -17.96
C PRO A 176 -2.11 -2.30 -18.52
N VAL A 177 -1.06 -1.47 -18.38
CA VAL A 177 0.29 -1.81 -18.88
C VAL A 177 0.87 -3.03 -18.16
N VAL A 178 0.61 -3.16 -16.87
CA VAL A 178 1.16 -4.25 -16.04
C VAL A 178 0.20 -5.41 -15.82
N ALA A 179 -1.10 -5.25 -16.08
CA ALA A 179 -2.11 -6.30 -15.90
C ALA A 179 -1.77 -7.63 -16.60
N PRO A 180 -1.25 -7.67 -17.84
CA PRO A 180 -0.84 -8.92 -18.49
C PRO A 180 0.30 -9.66 -17.78
N LYS A 181 1.12 -8.91 -17.00
CA LYS A 181 2.28 -9.38 -16.26
C LYS A 181 1.98 -9.63 -14.78
N ALA A 182 0.71 -9.51 -14.38
CA ALA A 182 0.26 -9.61 -13.01
C ALA A 182 -0.48 -10.93 -12.75
N THR A 183 -0.28 -11.48 -11.55
CA THR A 183 -1.13 -12.54 -11.00
C THR A 183 -2.24 -11.91 -10.16
N LYS A 184 -3.47 -12.34 -10.39
CA LYS A 184 -4.60 -11.98 -9.55
C LYS A 184 -4.45 -12.63 -8.17
N THR A 185 -4.52 -11.83 -7.11
CA THR A 185 -4.62 -12.36 -5.74
C THR A 185 -5.97 -12.00 -5.11
N THR A 186 -6.48 -12.89 -4.27
CA THR A 186 -7.64 -12.66 -3.40
C THR A 186 -7.25 -12.25 -1.98
N LEU A 187 -5.95 -12.19 -1.70
CA LEU A 187 -5.42 -11.79 -0.40
C LEU A 187 -5.58 -10.29 -0.13
N ILE A 188 -5.66 -9.48 -1.19
CA ILE A 188 -5.98 -8.06 -1.10
C ILE A 188 -7.42 -7.89 -1.57
N GLN A 189 -8.30 -7.55 -0.63
CA GLN A 189 -9.68 -7.21 -0.93
C GLN A 189 -9.82 -5.71 -1.10
N GLU A 190 -10.44 -5.30 -2.19
CA GLU A 190 -10.81 -3.92 -2.42
C GLU A 190 -12.33 -3.79 -2.44
N VAL A 191 -12.82 -2.80 -1.74
CA VAL A 191 -14.22 -2.38 -1.73
C VAL A 191 -14.33 -0.95 -2.29
N ALA A 192 -15.52 -0.55 -2.72
CA ALA A 192 -15.73 0.84 -3.16
C ALA A 192 -15.70 1.81 -1.98
N PHE A 193 -16.24 1.35 -0.86
CA PHE A 193 -16.31 2.05 0.41
C PHE A 193 -16.49 1.01 1.52
N ALA A 194 -15.66 1.06 2.57
CA ALA A 194 -15.79 0.16 3.70
C ALA A 194 -16.69 0.79 4.77
N ASP A 195 -17.66 0.02 5.25
CA ASP A 195 -18.58 0.36 6.32
C ASP A 195 -18.86 -0.84 7.22
N GLU A 196 -19.74 -0.68 8.19
CA GLU A 196 -20.09 -1.74 9.16
C GLU A 196 -20.68 -3.01 8.50
N SER A 197 -21.29 -2.86 7.32
CA SER A 197 -21.87 -3.97 6.54
C SER A 197 -20.87 -4.67 5.62
N THR A 198 -19.64 -4.19 5.57
CA THR A 198 -18.61 -4.72 4.67
C THR A 198 -18.29 -6.18 4.99
N ILE A 199 -18.57 -7.04 4.04
CA ILE A 199 -18.24 -8.47 4.14
C ILE A 199 -16.78 -8.67 3.78
N VAL A 200 -15.97 -9.03 4.77
CA VAL A 200 -14.57 -9.37 4.58
C VAL A 200 -14.43 -10.83 4.13
N SER A 201 -13.78 -11.04 2.98
CA SER A 201 -13.49 -12.39 2.48
C SER A 201 -12.61 -13.18 3.45
N PRO A 202 -12.92 -14.46 3.73
CA PRO A 202 -12.08 -15.29 4.59
C PRO A 202 -10.63 -15.45 4.09
N SER A 203 -10.38 -15.35 2.79
CA SER A 203 -9.04 -15.42 2.22
C SER A 203 -8.29 -14.10 2.34
N ALA A 204 -8.95 -12.95 2.43
CA ALA A 204 -8.30 -11.64 2.49
C ALA A 204 -7.44 -11.49 3.74
N VAL A 205 -6.29 -10.89 3.57
CA VAL A 205 -5.36 -10.52 4.64
C VAL A 205 -5.13 -9.01 4.73
N LEU A 206 -5.50 -8.29 3.66
CA LEU A 206 -5.46 -6.83 3.55
C LEU A 206 -6.76 -6.33 2.92
N LEU A 207 -7.36 -5.32 3.51
CA LEU A 207 -8.51 -4.59 2.94
C LEU A 207 -8.02 -3.22 2.47
N HIS A 208 -8.55 -2.74 1.35
CA HIS A 208 -8.32 -1.39 0.83
C HIS A 208 -9.65 -0.63 0.73
N ALA A 209 -9.59 0.69 0.98
CA ALA A 209 -10.66 1.68 0.95
C ALA A 209 -11.50 1.80 2.25
N ASP A 210 -10.87 1.59 3.41
CA ASP A 210 -11.44 1.94 4.72
C ASP A 210 -11.23 3.43 5.06
N LYS A 211 -11.75 4.31 4.23
CA LYS A 211 -11.51 5.76 4.29
C LYS A 211 -11.95 6.44 5.58
N GLN A 212 -12.84 5.82 6.33
CA GLN A 212 -13.35 6.33 7.62
C GLN A 212 -12.73 5.60 8.82
N GLY A 213 -11.89 4.59 8.59
CA GLY A 213 -11.31 3.78 9.65
C GLY A 213 -12.32 2.85 10.35
N THR A 214 -13.50 2.62 9.75
CA THR A 214 -14.57 1.83 10.36
C THR A 214 -14.14 0.41 10.66
N ILE A 215 -13.55 -0.28 9.68
CA ILE A 215 -13.09 -1.67 9.84
C ILE A 215 -11.84 -1.71 10.73
N MET A 216 -10.94 -0.74 10.59
CA MET A 216 -9.77 -0.62 11.44
C MET A 216 -10.15 -0.51 12.92
N ASN A 217 -11.13 0.34 13.26
CA ASN A 217 -11.59 0.52 14.64
C ASN A 217 -12.26 -0.75 15.18
N GLN A 218 -13.13 -1.41 14.41
CA GLN A 218 -13.74 -2.68 14.81
C GLN A 218 -12.71 -3.78 15.10
N LEU A 219 -11.64 -3.86 14.29
CA LEU A 219 -10.58 -4.82 14.48
C LEU A 219 -9.65 -4.44 15.63
N ARG A 220 -9.43 -3.16 15.89
CA ARG A 220 -8.65 -2.66 17.03
C ARG A 220 -9.22 -3.20 18.33
N ASP A 221 -10.52 -3.05 18.55
CA ASP A 221 -11.21 -3.56 19.73
C ASP A 221 -11.03 -5.07 19.89
N LYS A 222 -11.14 -5.84 18.80
CA LYS A 222 -10.95 -7.29 18.82
C LYS A 222 -9.50 -7.68 19.19
N PHE A 223 -8.50 -6.99 18.63
CA PHE A 223 -7.10 -7.27 18.92
C PHE A 223 -6.72 -6.89 20.35
N GLU A 224 -7.24 -5.78 20.88
CA GLU A 224 -7.02 -5.35 22.27
C GLU A 224 -7.66 -6.33 23.27
N GLN A 225 -8.91 -6.75 23.04
CA GLN A 225 -9.59 -7.74 23.87
C GLN A 225 -8.85 -9.08 23.88
N ALA A 226 -8.35 -9.53 22.72
CA ALA A 226 -7.54 -10.74 22.64
C ALA A 226 -6.16 -10.60 23.31
N ALA A 227 -5.65 -9.38 23.49
CA ALA A 227 -4.44 -9.11 24.24
C ALA A 227 -4.62 -9.26 25.76
N LYS A 228 -5.79 -8.87 26.27
CA LYS A 228 -6.12 -8.92 27.70
C LYS A 228 -6.43 -10.33 28.23
N LYS A 229 -6.65 -11.30 27.33
CA LYS A 229 -6.99 -12.70 27.69
C LYS A 229 -5.77 -13.63 27.77
N LYS A 230 -4.58 -13.12 27.52
CA LYS A 230 -3.30 -13.83 27.66
C LYS A 230 -2.48 -13.28 28.80
#